data_3633dea90028bb291e02f3fbfe6e1883
#
_entry.id   3633dea90028bb291e02f3fbfe6e1883
#
_cell.length_a   1.000
_cell.length_b   1.000
_cell.length_c   1.000
_cell.angle_alpha   90.00
_cell.angle_beta   90.00
_cell.angle_gamma   90.00
#
_symmetry.space_group_name_H-M   'P 1'
#
loop_
_entity.id
_entity.type
_entity.pdbx_description
1 polymer ?
#
loop_
_entity_poly.entity_id
_entity_poly.type
_entity_poly.pdbx_seq_one_letter_code
_entity_poly.pdbx_strand_id
1 'polypeptide(L)'
;MSKVLVIGCGGVASVAIQKCCQVSDVFTEILIASRTKSKCDALAEKLKGKTNTHITTAHVDADSVDELTALIKSFKPDLVMNVALPYQDLTIMDACLACGVNYMDTANYEPEHTDDPEWRAIYEERCKQDGFSAYFDYSWQWAYKKRFEDAGLMALLGCGFDPGVTQAYCAYAKKHEFDTIDTIDILDCNGGDHGYAFATNFNPEVNLREVSAPGSYWEDGHWVEIPAMSIKREYDFTQVGTKDMYLLHHEEIESLAKTIPEARRIRFFMTFGQSYLDHMRCLENVGMLSTTPIEFEGHQIVPIKFLKTLLPDPASLGPRTKGKTNIGCIFTGKKDGKDKTWYMYNVCDHQECYREVGSQGVSYTTGVPAMCGALMMLTGKWQKPGVYTVDELDPDPFLDALDMYGLPRAIDGNPVLVP
;
A
#
# COMPACT_ATOMS: atom_id res chain seq x y z
N MET A 1 24.63 2.52 11.26
CA MET A 1 23.78 2.07 12.38
C MET A 1 22.58 2.97 12.39
N SER A 2 21.41 2.45 12.18
CA SER A 2 20.22 3.28 11.98
C SER A 2 19.10 2.91 12.96
N LYS A 3 18.35 3.93 13.37
CA LYS A 3 17.20 3.85 14.25
C LYS A 3 15.93 4.08 13.47
N VAL A 4 14.96 3.19 13.58
CA VAL A 4 13.67 3.30 12.90
C VAL A 4 12.54 3.33 13.92
N LEU A 5 11.68 4.36 13.82
CA LEU A 5 10.41 4.40 14.52
C LEU A 5 9.35 3.82 13.59
N VAL A 6 8.72 2.72 13.99
CA VAL A 6 7.61 2.10 13.25
C VAL A 6 6.30 2.48 13.93
N ILE A 7 5.44 3.20 13.21
CA ILE A 7 4.10 3.56 13.65
C ILE A 7 3.10 2.56 13.06
N GLY A 8 2.44 1.81 13.93
CA GLY A 8 1.55 0.70 13.56
C GLY A 8 2.05 -0.65 14.06
N CYS A 9 1.11 -1.57 14.33
CA CYS A 9 1.42 -2.93 14.80
C CYS A 9 0.37 -3.94 14.28
N GLY A 10 0.02 -3.83 13.00
CA GLY A 10 -0.85 -4.75 12.27
C GLY A 10 -0.10 -5.85 11.53
N GLY A 11 -0.75 -6.50 10.58
CA GLY A 11 -0.18 -7.56 9.75
C GLY A 11 1.04 -7.10 8.96
N VAL A 12 0.92 -5.97 8.24
CA VAL A 12 2.01 -5.37 7.47
C VAL A 12 3.18 -4.99 8.36
N ALA A 13 2.92 -4.28 9.48
CA ALA A 13 3.95 -3.92 10.45
C ALA A 13 4.72 -5.14 10.98
N SER A 14 3.99 -6.22 11.30
CA SER A 14 4.61 -7.48 11.77
C SER A 14 5.59 -8.05 10.74
N VAL A 15 5.26 -8.01 9.45
CA VAL A 15 6.16 -8.47 8.39
C VAL A 15 7.34 -7.52 8.23
N ALA A 16 7.09 -6.21 8.07
CA ALA A 16 8.14 -5.22 7.85
C ALA A 16 9.18 -5.24 8.98
N ILE A 17 8.75 -5.29 10.24
CA ILE A 17 9.65 -5.35 11.40
C ILE A 17 10.47 -6.65 11.40
N GLN A 18 9.84 -7.80 11.12
CA GLN A 18 10.56 -9.07 11.04
C GLN A 18 11.59 -9.07 9.92
N LYS A 19 11.27 -8.47 8.77
CA LYS A 19 12.22 -8.30 7.66
C LYS A 19 13.36 -7.32 7.99
N CYS A 20 13.07 -6.21 8.66
CA CYS A 20 14.11 -5.31 9.19
C CYS A 20 15.07 -6.07 10.14
N CYS A 21 14.54 -6.95 10.97
CA CYS A 21 15.33 -7.79 11.88
C CYS A 21 16.26 -8.79 11.16
N GLN A 22 15.96 -9.16 9.91
CA GLN A 22 16.85 -9.98 9.08
C GLN A 22 18.05 -9.18 8.54
N VAL A 23 17.99 -7.84 8.59
CA VAL A 23 19.03 -6.91 8.11
C VAL A 23 19.53 -6.06 9.29
N SER A 24 19.84 -6.71 10.41
CA SER A 24 20.20 -6.06 11.68
C SER A 24 21.48 -5.19 11.63
N ASP A 25 22.31 -5.36 10.62
CA ASP A 25 23.51 -4.51 10.41
C ASP A 25 23.11 -3.08 9.97
N VAL A 26 21.94 -2.92 9.35
CA VAL A 26 21.36 -1.62 8.99
C VAL A 26 20.32 -1.20 10.04
N PHE A 27 19.33 -2.04 10.32
CA PHE A 27 18.27 -1.78 11.29
C PHE A 27 18.73 -2.16 12.71
N THR A 28 19.53 -1.29 13.34
CA THR A 28 20.18 -1.61 14.64
C THR A 28 19.24 -1.40 15.82
N GLU A 29 18.36 -0.39 15.75
CA GLU A 29 17.36 -0.11 16.78
C GLU A 29 16.00 0.12 16.13
N ILE A 30 14.96 -0.52 16.68
CA ILE A 30 13.56 -0.33 16.25
C ILE A 30 12.72 0.01 17.47
N LEU A 31 11.96 1.11 17.39
CA LEU A 31 10.89 1.44 18.32
C LEU A 31 9.57 1.17 17.64
N ILE A 32 8.79 0.21 18.18
CA ILE A 32 7.45 -0.12 17.68
C ILE A 32 6.43 0.67 18.51
N ALA A 33 5.61 1.49 17.86
CA ALA A 33 4.63 2.31 18.55
C ALA A 33 3.24 2.21 17.95
N SER A 34 2.23 2.13 18.79
CA SER A 34 0.81 2.18 18.39
C SER A 34 -0.09 2.53 19.57
N ARG A 35 -1.36 2.81 19.31
CA ARG A 35 -2.39 2.99 20.36
C ARG A 35 -2.55 1.76 21.26
N THR A 36 -2.30 0.57 20.72
CA THR A 36 -2.38 -0.69 21.47
C THR A 36 -0.99 -1.22 21.78
N LYS A 37 -0.33 -0.62 22.79
CA LYS A 37 1.05 -0.98 23.17
C LYS A 37 1.23 -2.49 23.44
N SER A 38 0.22 -3.17 23.96
CA SER A 38 0.28 -4.62 24.22
C SER A 38 0.52 -5.46 22.96
N LYS A 39 0.03 -5.01 21.78
CA LYS A 39 0.33 -5.67 20.50
C LYS A 39 1.82 -5.48 20.13
N CYS A 40 2.37 -4.28 20.38
CA CYS A 40 3.80 -4.00 20.17
C CYS A 40 4.67 -4.87 21.08
N ASP A 41 4.32 -4.97 22.36
CA ASP A 41 5.02 -5.80 23.36
C ASP A 41 5.01 -7.28 22.96
N ALA A 42 3.88 -7.79 22.48
CA ALA A 42 3.75 -9.17 22.02
C ALA A 42 4.63 -9.46 20.80
N LEU A 43 4.72 -8.53 19.85
CA LEU A 43 5.59 -8.67 18.69
C LEU A 43 7.08 -8.61 19.10
N ALA A 44 7.46 -7.66 19.96
CA ALA A 44 8.82 -7.57 20.48
C ALA A 44 9.24 -8.85 21.23
N GLU A 45 8.36 -9.43 22.07
CA GLU A 45 8.65 -10.69 22.77
C GLU A 45 8.76 -11.88 21.81
N LYS A 46 7.95 -11.93 20.73
CA LYS A 46 8.06 -12.95 19.66
C LYS A 46 9.45 -12.93 18.98
N LEU A 47 10.08 -11.75 18.88
CA LEU A 47 11.35 -11.53 18.20
C LEU A 47 12.57 -11.61 19.14
N LYS A 48 12.35 -11.65 20.42
CA LYS A 48 13.40 -11.68 21.44
C LYS A 48 14.33 -12.88 21.27
N GLY A 49 15.64 -12.62 21.19
CA GLY A 49 16.66 -13.63 20.95
C GLY A 49 16.73 -14.20 19.54
N LYS A 50 15.93 -13.66 18.58
CA LYS A 50 15.93 -14.08 17.18
C LYS A 50 16.63 -13.10 16.25
N THR A 51 17.02 -11.94 16.76
CA THR A 51 17.67 -10.88 15.99
C THR A 51 18.69 -10.16 16.84
N ASN A 52 19.66 -9.49 16.19
CA ASN A 52 20.58 -8.56 16.82
C ASN A 52 20.03 -7.13 16.86
N THR A 53 18.90 -6.85 16.22
CA THR A 53 18.21 -5.55 16.30
C THR A 53 17.67 -5.32 17.70
N HIS A 54 18.00 -4.18 18.30
CA HIS A 54 17.43 -3.79 19.59
C HIS A 54 16.00 -3.26 19.41
N ILE A 55 15.02 -3.96 19.99
CA ILE A 55 13.60 -3.63 19.84
C ILE A 55 13.07 -3.07 21.15
N THR A 56 12.42 -1.91 21.08
CA THR A 56 11.67 -1.29 22.16
C THR A 56 10.24 -0.99 21.73
N THR A 57 9.37 -0.69 22.68
CA THR A 57 7.93 -0.45 22.41
C THR A 57 7.44 0.79 23.14
N ALA A 58 6.46 1.47 22.53
CA ALA A 58 5.81 2.63 23.13
C ALA A 58 4.30 2.64 22.83
N HIS A 59 3.56 3.41 23.62
CA HIS A 59 2.23 3.88 23.25
C HIS A 59 2.38 5.18 22.45
N VAL A 60 1.57 5.35 21.41
CA VAL A 60 1.40 6.64 20.72
C VAL A 60 0.01 6.69 20.10
N ASP A 61 -0.64 7.84 20.21
CA ASP A 61 -1.78 8.18 19.36
C ASP A 61 -1.27 8.91 18.12
N ALA A 62 -1.39 8.27 16.97
CA ALA A 62 -0.91 8.82 15.69
C ALA A 62 -1.81 9.94 15.14
N ASP A 63 -2.96 10.22 15.77
CA ASP A 63 -3.78 11.40 15.49
C ASP A 63 -3.26 12.65 16.24
N SER A 64 -2.28 12.49 17.16
CA SER A 64 -1.68 13.55 17.95
C SER A 64 -0.28 13.92 17.49
N VAL A 65 -0.13 15.07 16.80
CA VAL A 65 1.20 15.61 16.41
C VAL A 65 2.09 15.81 17.64
N ASP A 66 1.55 16.21 18.77
CA ASP A 66 2.32 16.46 20.00
C ASP A 66 2.89 15.16 20.59
N GLU A 67 2.10 14.08 20.66
CA GLU A 67 2.57 12.77 21.14
C GLU A 67 3.65 12.21 20.20
N LEU A 68 3.40 12.27 18.88
CA LEU A 68 4.37 11.85 17.87
C LEU A 68 5.66 12.62 17.98
N THR A 69 5.58 13.96 18.09
CA THR A 69 6.74 14.84 18.23
C THR A 69 7.54 14.52 19.50
N ALA A 70 6.87 14.30 20.63
CA ALA A 70 7.51 13.93 21.88
C ALA A 70 8.24 12.58 21.76
N LEU A 71 7.61 11.59 21.13
CA LEU A 71 8.18 10.27 20.91
C LEU A 71 9.40 10.32 19.98
N ILE A 72 9.29 11.02 18.85
CA ILE A 72 10.39 11.19 17.88
C ILE A 72 11.58 11.88 18.55
N LYS A 73 11.36 12.97 19.30
CA LYS A 73 12.43 13.69 20.03
C LYS A 73 13.12 12.82 21.10
N SER A 74 12.37 11.93 21.74
CA SER A 74 12.89 11.01 22.75
C SER A 74 13.74 9.91 22.13
N PHE A 75 13.24 9.26 21.07
CA PHE A 75 13.92 8.12 20.44
C PHE A 75 15.00 8.55 19.44
N LYS A 76 14.79 9.69 18.75
CA LYS A 76 15.67 10.25 17.71
C LYS A 76 15.93 9.25 16.58
N PRO A 77 14.90 8.84 15.85
CA PRO A 77 15.03 7.94 14.72
C PRO A 77 15.69 8.64 13.52
N ASP A 78 16.31 7.88 12.63
CA ASP A 78 16.77 8.31 11.32
C ASP A 78 15.62 8.29 10.29
N LEU A 79 14.60 7.46 10.55
CA LEU A 79 13.44 7.26 9.69
C LEU A 79 12.20 6.94 10.54
N VAL A 80 11.06 7.53 10.18
CA VAL A 80 9.74 7.12 10.63
C VAL A 80 9.09 6.30 9.52
N MET A 81 8.80 5.02 9.79
CA MET A 81 8.05 4.12 8.92
C MET A 81 6.61 4.07 9.40
N ASN A 82 5.71 4.64 8.61
CA ASN A 82 4.29 4.61 8.88
C ASN A 82 3.66 3.37 8.19
N VAL A 83 3.19 2.45 8.99
CA VAL A 83 2.40 1.27 8.59
C VAL A 83 1.13 1.17 9.44
N ALA A 84 0.63 2.34 9.87
CA ALA A 84 -0.66 2.53 10.49
C ALA A 84 -1.77 2.60 9.42
N LEU A 85 -2.87 3.26 9.73
CA LEU A 85 -3.92 3.49 8.74
C LEU A 85 -3.62 4.78 7.95
N PRO A 86 -4.11 4.92 6.73
CA PRO A 86 -3.85 6.07 5.86
C PRO A 86 -4.39 7.40 6.42
N TYR A 87 -5.31 7.34 7.36
CA TYR A 87 -5.88 8.53 8.02
C TYR A 87 -4.86 9.36 8.80
N GLN A 88 -3.76 8.75 9.28
CA GLN A 88 -2.75 9.39 10.11
C GLN A 88 -1.54 9.93 9.32
N ASP A 89 -1.48 9.75 8.02
CA ASP A 89 -0.29 10.10 7.22
C ASP A 89 0.13 11.55 7.39
N LEU A 90 -0.79 12.50 7.24
CA LEU A 90 -0.47 13.93 7.33
C LEU A 90 -0.02 14.34 8.73
N THR A 91 -0.63 13.77 9.78
CA THR A 91 -0.27 14.02 11.18
C THR A 91 1.15 13.54 11.48
N ILE A 92 1.52 12.36 10.95
CA ILE A 92 2.86 11.81 11.11
C ILE A 92 3.88 12.62 10.28
N MET A 93 3.54 13.03 9.04
CA MET A 93 4.38 13.90 8.22
C MET A 93 4.66 15.25 8.89
N ASP A 94 3.65 15.86 9.54
CA ASP A 94 3.84 17.10 10.31
C ASP A 94 4.81 16.91 11.49
N ALA A 95 4.68 15.81 12.24
CA ALA A 95 5.59 15.48 13.32
C ALA A 95 7.02 15.21 12.83
N CYS A 96 7.18 14.54 11.68
CA CYS A 96 8.49 14.31 11.05
C CYS A 96 9.16 15.63 10.66
N LEU A 97 8.43 16.55 10.02
CA LEU A 97 8.92 17.88 9.66
C LEU A 97 9.33 18.69 10.92
N ALA A 98 8.50 18.66 11.97
CA ALA A 98 8.78 19.37 13.22
C ALA A 98 10.03 18.83 13.94
N CYS A 99 10.44 17.59 13.67
CA CYS A 99 11.58 16.93 14.30
C CYS A 99 12.79 16.78 13.38
N GLY A 100 12.69 17.11 12.10
CA GLY A 100 13.78 16.97 11.13
C GLY A 100 14.13 15.50 10.82
N VAL A 101 13.11 14.64 10.60
CA VAL A 101 13.27 13.21 10.36
C VAL A 101 12.59 12.81 9.05
N ASN A 102 13.19 11.88 8.30
CA ASN A 102 12.63 11.32 7.09
C ASN A 102 11.37 10.49 7.38
N TYR A 103 10.47 10.44 6.41
CA TYR A 103 9.19 9.76 6.47
C TYR A 103 9.06 8.70 5.37
N MET A 104 8.34 7.63 5.62
CA MET A 104 7.82 6.72 4.60
C MET A 104 6.51 6.07 5.03
N ASP A 105 5.69 5.68 4.05
CA ASP A 105 4.46 4.91 4.23
C ASP A 105 4.29 3.80 3.18
N THR A 106 3.17 3.09 3.23
CA THR A 106 2.82 1.99 2.32
C THR A 106 1.49 2.19 1.60
N ALA A 107 0.87 3.33 1.76
CA ALA A 107 -0.38 3.73 1.15
C ALA A 107 -0.39 5.26 1.02
N ASN A 108 -1.43 5.85 0.46
CA ASN A 108 -1.63 7.29 0.44
C ASN A 108 -2.65 7.73 1.50
N TYR A 109 -2.65 9.02 1.80
CA TYR A 109 -3.60 9.61 2.74
C TYR A 109 -5.05 9.43 2.26
N GLU A 110 -5.90 9.06 3.19
CA GLU A 110 -7.33 8.93 3.01
C GLU A 110 -8.06 9.78 4.08
N PRO A 111 -8.90 10.77 3.71
CA PRO A 111 -9.62 11.57 4.69
C PRO A 111 -10.68 10.73 5.43
N GLU A 112 -10.64 10.75 6.76
CA GLU A 112 -11.59 10.01 7.61
C GLU A 112 -12.93 10.74 7.78
N HIS A 113 -12.91 12.07 7.74
CA HIS A 113 -14.06 12.92 8.12
C HIS A 113 -14.87 13.41 6.91
N THR A 114 -15.06 12.56 5.89
CA THR A 114 -15.77 12.92 4.66
C THR A 114 -17.28 13.17 4.86
N ASP A 115 -17.84 12.81 6.01
CA ASP A 115 -19.20 13.11 6.43
C ASP A 115 -19.34 14.50 7.12
N ASP A 116 -18.24 15.09 7.60
CA ASP A 116 -18.20 16.47 8.07
C ASP A 116 -18.41 17.42 6.89
N PRO A 117 -19.37 18.38 6.94
CA PRO A 117 -19.65 19.28 5.83
C PRO A 117 -18.45 20.12 5.37
N GLU A 118 -17.57 20.54 6.29
CA GLU A 118 -16.38 21.33 5.96
C GLU A 118 -15.36 20.46 5.23
N TRP A 119 -15.07 19.27 5.75
CA TRP A 119 -14.19 18.31 5.08
C TRP A 119 -14.75 17.81 3.74
N ARG A 120 -16.06 17.57 3.67
CA ARG A 120 -16.71 17.19 2.42
C ARG A 120 -16.51 18.26 1.33
N ALA A 121 -16.66 19.54 1.66
CA ALA A 121 -16.45 20.62 0.70
C ALA A 121 -15.00 20.67 0.21
N ILE A 122 -14.02 20.49 1.08
CA ILE A 122 -12.60 20.40 0.72
C ILE A 122 -12.34 19.19 -0.18
N TYR A 123 -12.87 18.03 0.21
CA TYR A 123 -12.73 16.79 -0.55
C TYR A 123 -13.35 16.89 -1.94
N GLU A 124 -14.60 17.39 -2.06
CA GLU A 124 -15.28 17.56 -3.35
C GLU A 124 -14.53 18.54 -4.27
N GLU A 125 -13.90 19.58 -3.71
CA GLU A 125 -13.08 20.49 -4.50
C GLU A 125 -11.80 19.82 -4.99
N ARG A 126 -11.17 18.97 -4.18
CA ARG A 126 -10.02 18.14 -4.59
C ARG A 126 -10.40 17.20 -5.74
N CYS A 127 -11.49 16.43 -5.61
CA CYS A 127 -11.98 15.55 -6.67
C CYS A 127 -12.18 16.26 -8.00
N LYS A 128 -12.66 17.52 -7.98
CA LYS A 128 -12.78 18.34 -9.20
C LYS A 128 -11.43 18.72 -9.80
N GLN A 129 -10.43 19.04 -8.95
CA GLN A 129 -9.09 19.42 -9.39
C GLN A 129 -8.34 18.21 -9.97
N ASP A 130 -8.50 17.05 -9.35
CA ASP A 130 -7.80 15.83 -9.73
C ASP A 130 -8.49 15.05 -10.87
N GLY A 131 -9.78 15.32 -11.10
CA GLY A 131 -10.56 14.78 -12.22
C GLY A 131 -11.15 13.39 -11.99
N PHE A 132 -11.15 12.92 -10.74
CA PHE A 132 -11.79 11.67 -10.31
C PHE A 132 -12.33 11.81 -8.88
N SER A 133 -13.19 10.87 -8.44
CA SER A 133 -13.89 10.95 -7.15
C SER A 133 -13.54 9.82 -6.18
N ALA A 134 -12.33 9.26 -6.26
CA ALA A 134 -11.85 8.30 -5.28
C ALA A 134 -11.63 8.93 -3.90
N TYR A 135 -11.76 8.13 -2.83
CA TYR A 135 -11.54 8.61 -1.46
C TYR A 135 -10.07 8.83 -1.13
N PHE A 136 -9.16 8.32 -1.92
CA PHE A 136 -7.72 8.34 -1.72
C PHE A 136 -7.03 8.88 -2.97
N ASP A 137 -6.08 9.79 -2.76
CA ASP A 137 -5.22 10.37 -3.78
C ASP A 137 -3.93 10.91 -3.14
N TYR A 138 -2.88 11.05 -3.95
CA TYR A 138 -1.60 11.57 -3.49
C TYR A 138 -1.54 13.08 -3.36
N SER A 139 -2.52 13.83 -3.85
CA SER A 139 -2.46 15.31 -3.89
C SER A 139 -2.27 15.93 -2.50
N TRP A 140 -2.85 15.30 -1.47
CA TRP A 140 -2.71 15.71 -0.07
C TRP A 140 -1.27 15.65 0.43
N GLN A 141 -0.57 14.57 0.13
CA GLN A 141 0.81 14.35 0.55
C GLN A 141 1.81 15.07 -0.36
N TRP A 142 1.54 15.16 -1.68
CA TRP A 142 2.36 15.97 -2.59
C TRP A 142 2.38 17.45 -2.23
N ALA A 143 1.34 17.98 -1.59
CA ALA A 143 1.32 19.34 -1.07
C ALA A 143 2.42 19.62 -0.04
N TYR A 144 2.99 18.58 0.57
CA TYR A 144 4.12 18.68 1.51
C TYR A 144 5.48 18.78 0.83
N LYS A 145 5.58 18.58 -0.48
CA LYS A 145 6.85 18.48 -1.22
C LYS A 145 7.80 19.63 -0.90
N LYS A 146 7.33 20.87 -1.03
CA LYS A 146 8.14 22.06 -0.76
C LYS A 146 8.63 22.12 0.69
N ARG A 147 7.82 21.72 1.66
CA ARG A 147 8.19 21.72 3.08
C ARG A 147 9.32 20.71 3.37
N PHE A 148 9.25 19.50 2.76
CA PHE A 148 10.30 18.48 2.86
C PHE A 148 11.58 18.92 2.14
N GLU A 149 11.48 19.54 0.95
CA GLU A 149 12.63 20.10 0.23
C GLU A 149 13.35 21.16 1.05
N ASP A 150 12.62 22.12 1.62
CA ASP A 150 13.19 23.21 2.42
C ASP A 150 13.82 22.71 3.73
N ALA A 151 13.33 21.62 4.28
CA ALA A 151 13.88 20.97 5.46
C ALA A 151 15.07 20.03 5.14
N GLY A 152 15.37 19.76 3.86
CA GLY A 152 16.39 18.80 3.45
C GLY A 152 16.03 17.35 3.76
N LEU A 153 14.73 17.04 3.89
CA LEU A 153 14.17 15.74 4.26
C LEU A 153 13.53 15.05 3.07
N MET A 154 13.44 13.73 3.15
CA MET A 154 12.73 12.90 2.18
C MET A 154 11.47 12.28 2.80
N ALA A 155 10.37 12.31 2.05
CA ALA A 155 9.21 11.46 2.27
C ALA A 155 9.06 10.50 1.08
N LEU A 156 8.98 9.19 1.37
CA LEU A 156 8.72 8.13 0.40
C LEU A 156 7.29 7.64 0.59
N LEU A 157 6.48 7.79 -0.46
CA LEU A 157 5.06 7.46 -0.42
C LEU A 157 4.77 6.12 -1.09
N GLY A 158 3.78 5.41 -0.54
CA GLY A 158 3.23 4.20 -1.14
C GLY A 158 4.25 3.10 -1.38
N CYS A 159 5.17 2.85 -0.46
CA CYS A 159 6.19 1.83 -0.62
C CYS A 159 5.71 0.46 -0.11
N GLY A 160 4.61 -0.02 -0.69
CA GLY A 160 4.05 -1.36 -0.55
C GLY A 160 4.27 -2.19 -1.82
N PHE A 161 3.30 -3.04 -2.16
CA PHE A 161 3.35 -3.75 -3.44
C PHE A 161 2.63 -2.94 -4.53
N ASP A 162 1.37 -2.68 -4.32
CA ASP A 162 0.47 -1.79 -5.03
C ASP A 162 -0.20 -0.88 -3.97
N PRO A 163 0.24 0.37 -3.93
CA PRO A 163 1.35 0.99 -4.65
C PRO A 163 2.76 0.55 -4.17
N GLY A 164 3.76 0.72 -5.01
CA GLY A 164 5.17 0.56 -4.68
C GLY A 164 5.94 -0.34 -5.66
N VAL A 165 5.84 -1.66 -5.52
CA VAL A 165 6.56 -2.60 -6.41
C VAL A 165 6.05 -2.49 -7.85
N THR A 166 4.74 -2.30 -8.06
CA THR A 166 4.15 -2.07 -9.38
C THR A 166 4.73 -0.82 -10.04
N GLN A 167 4.92 0.26 -9.29
CA GLN A 167 5.58 1.48 -9.75
C GLN A 167 7.07 1.23 -10.06
N ALA A 168 7.78 0.44 -9.25
CA ALA A 168 9.16 0.05 -9.54
C ALA A 168 9.26 -0.80 -10.83
N TYR A 169 8.28 -1.67 -11.09
CA TYR A 169 8.20 -2.41 -12.36
C TYR A 169 8.03 -1.47 -13.55
N CYS A 170 7.20 -0.44 -13.41
CA CYS A 170 7.01 0.57 -14.45
C CYS A 170 8.29 1.39 -14.68
N ALA A 171 8.96 1.83 -13.61
CA ALA A 171 10.24 2.54 -13.72
C ALA A 171 11.33 1.67 -14.34
N TYR A 172 11.38 0.37 -14.01
CA TYR A 172 12.30 -0.58 -14.60
C TYR A 172 12.02 -0.80 -16.10
N ALA A 173 10.75 -1.01 -16.45
CA ALA A 173 10.33 -1.16 -17.84
C ALA A 173 10.73 0.06 -18.68
N LYS A 174 10.47 1.27 -18.17
CA LYS A 174 10.87 2.53 -18.82
C LYS A 174 12.39 2.66 -18.95
N LYS A 175 13.14 2.27 -17.94
CA LYS A 175 14.61 2.40 -17.92
C LYS A 175 15.30 1.40 -18.83
N HIS A 176 14.85 0.16 -18.92
CA HIS A 176 15.58 -0.93 -19.53
C HIS A 176 14.89 -1.55 -20.75
N GLU A 177 13.56 -1.64 -20.74
CA GLU A 177 12.84 -2.51 -21.64
C GLU A 177 12.15 -1.79 -22.80
N PHE A 178 11.80 -0.51 -22.63
CA PHE A 178 11.05 0.25 -23.62
C PHE A 178 11.74 1.58 -23.96
N ASP A 179 11.60 2.02 -25.20
CA ASP A 179 11.90 3.39 -25.62
C ASP A 179 10.67 4.28 -25.41
N THR A 180 9.46 3.71 -25.61
CA THR A 180 8.17 4.34 -25.32
C THR A 180 7.20 3.28 -24.80
N ILE A 181 6.46 3.59 -23.73
CA ILE A 181 5.39 2.75 -23.19
C ILE A 181 4.05 3.31 -23.66
N ASP A 182 3.25 2.49 -24.34
CA ASP A 182 1.92 2.86 -24.85
C ASP A 182 0.81 2.55 -23.84
N THR A 183 0.85 1.34 -23.23
CA THR A 183 -0.16 0.96 -22.22
C THR A 183 0.46 0.23 -21.04
N ILE A 184 -0.16 0.41 -19.86
CA ILE A 184 0.17 -0.29 -18.63
C ILE A 184 -1.13 -0.88 -18.07
N ASP A 185 -1.19 -2.19 -17.87
CA ASP A 185 -2.25 -2.86 -17.13
C ASP A 185 -1.65 -3.48 -15.87
N ILE A 186 -2.02 -2.96 -14.71
CA ILE A 186 -1.60 -3.45 -13.40
C ILE A 186 -2.63 -4.49 -12.95
N LEU A 187 -2.16 -5.68 -12.60
CA LEU A 187 -2.99 -6.81 -12.22
C LEU A 187 -2.65 -7.25 -10.80
N ASP A 188 -3.59 -7.09 -9.86
CA ASP A 188 -3.48 -7.65 -8.51
C ASP A 188 -4.39 -8.88 -8.38
N CYS A 189 -3.77 -10.04 -8.28
CA CYS A 189 -4.48 -11.29 -8.05
C CYS A 189 -4.13 -11.88 -6.68
N ASN A 190 -5.14 -11.96 -5.81
CA ASN A 190 -5.09 -12.81 -4.64
C ASN A 190 -5.92 -14.08 -4.86
N GLY A 191 -5.25 -15.18 -5.19
CA GLY A 191 -5.84 -16.52 -5.31
C GLY A 191 -5.92 -17.28 -3.98
N GLY A 192 -5.72 -16.59 -2.85
CA GLY A 192 -5.76 -17.17 -1.52
C GLY A 192 -7.18 -17.52 -1.05
N ASP A 193 -7.31 -18.68 -0.38
CA ASP A 193 -8.54 -19.12 0.30
C ASP A 193 -8.28 -19.24 1.81
N HIS A 194 -8.95 -18.44 2.60
CA HIS A 194 -8.91 -18.44 4.07
C HIS A 194 -10.08 -19.23 4.71
N GLY A 195 -11.02 -19.74 3.90
CA GLY A 195 -12.15 -20.57 4.32
C GLY A 195 -13.27 -19.83 5.07
N TYR A 196 -13.29 -18.50 5.11
CA TYR A 196 -14.44 -17.71 5.54
C TYR A 196 -15.34 -17.37 4.35
N ALA A 197 -16.64 -17.31 4.56
CA ALA A 197 -17.59 -16.89 3.53
C ALA A 197 -17.34 -15.41 3.13
N PHE A 198 -16.96 -14.58 4.12
CA PHE A 198 -16.61 -13.17 3.92
C PHE A 198 -15.52 -12.74 4.93
N ALA A 199 -14.42 -12.26 4.44
CA ALA A 199 -13.34 -11.61 5.19
C ALA A 199 -12.50 -10.78 4.23
N THR A 200 -11.74 -9.83 4.76
CA THR A 200 -10.81 -9.00 3.99
C THR A 200 -9.37 -9.36 4.33
N ASN A 201 -8.46 -9.24 3.38
CA ASN A 201 -7.06 -9.61 3.57
C ASN A 201 -6.20 -8.50 4.19
N PHE A 202 -6.71 -7.26 4.20
CA PHE A 202 -6.17 -6.10 4.91
C PHE A 202 -7.29 -5.38 5.65
N ASN A 203 -7.08 -4.16 6.14
CA ASN A 203 -8.06 -3.44 6.96
C ASN A 203 -9.46 -3.47 6.33
N PRO A 204 -10.48 -4.01 6.99
CA PRO A 204 -11.82 -4.16 6.40
C PRO A 204 -12.44 -2.83 5.97
N GLU A 205 -12.24 -1.77 6.74
CA GLU A 205 -12.81 -0.46 6.42
C GLU A 205 -12.21 0.12 5.15
N VAL A 206 -10.88 0.11 5.04
CA VAL A 206 -10.17 0.57 3.84
C VAL A 206 -10.56 -0.26 2.62
N ASN A 207 -10.50 -1.58 2.72
CA ASN A 207 -10.87 -2.48 1.62
C ASN A 207 -12.31 -2.28 1.12
N LEU A 208 -13.28 -2.17 2.04
CA LEU A 208 -14.69 -2.01 1.66
C LEU A 208 -14.95 -0.64 1.03
N ARG A 209 -14.30 0.41 1.49
CA ARG A 209 -14.42 1.76 0.90
C ARG A 209 -13.80 1.82 -0.49
N GLU A 210 -12.62 1.27 -0.67
CA GLU A 210 -11.94 1.16 -1.97
C GLU A 210 -12.81 0.43 -3.00
N VAL A 211 -13.31 -0.75 -2.68
CA VAL A 211 -14.12 -1.57 -3.60
C VAL A 211 -15.49 -0.96 -3.90
N SER A 212 -16.03 -0.14 -2.98
CA SER A 212 -17.32 0.58 -3.17
C SER A 212 -17.15 1.90 -3.91
N ALA A 213 -15.94 2.43 -4.03
CA ALA A 213 -15.68 3.69 -4.71
C ALA A 213 -15.84 3.56 -6.23
N PRO A 214 -16.17 4.66 -6.94
CA PRO A 214 -16.06 4.70 -8.38
C PRO A 214 -14.68 4.26 -8.85
N GLY A 215 -14.63 3.46 -9.92
CA GLY A 215 -13.36 3.13 -10.57
C GLY A 215 -12.89 4.29 -11.45
N SER A 216 -11.59 4.46 -11.60
CA SER A 216 -11.05 5.40 -12.58
C SER A 216 -9.73 4.89 -13.15
N TYR A 217 -9.43 5.31 -14.36
CA TYR A 217 -8.19 4.96 -15.05
C TYR A 217 -7.77 6.09 -15.99
N TRP A 218 -6.50 6.08 -16.36
CA TRP A 218 -5.95 7.05 -17.30
C TRP A 218 -6.08 6.57 -18.74
N GLU A 219 -6.62 7.41 -19.63
CA GLU A 219 -6.71 7.13 -21.06
C GLU A 219 -6.63 8.41 -21.89
N ASP A 220 -5.77 8.40 -22.92
CA ASP A 220 -5.59 9.49 -23.88
C ASP A 220 -5.41 10.89 -23.24
N GLY A 221 -4.63 10.96 -22.15
CA GLY A 221 -4.30 12.21 -21.48
C GLY A 221 -5.35 12.74 -20.51
N HIS A 222 -6.34 11.93 -20.12
CA HIS A 222 -7.37 12.33 -19.16
C HIS A 222 -7.85 11.16 -18.29
N TRP A 223 -8.46 11.46 -17.16
CA TRP A 223 -9.13 10.50 -16.31
C TRP A 223 -10.47 10.06 -16.88
N VAL A 224 -10.72 8.75 -16.85
CA VAL A 224 -12.01 8.15 -17.16
C VAL A 224 -12.57 7.53 -15.89
N GLU A 225 -13.66 8.08 -15.38
CA GLU A 225 -14.36 7.53 -14.21
C GLU A 225 -15.49 6.60 -14.65
N ILE A 226 -15.66 5.50 -13.93
CA ILE A 226 -16.66 4.47 -14.16
C ILE A 226 -17.38 4.11 -12.86
N PRO A 227 -18.62 3.58 -12.91
CA PRO A 227 -19.26 3.05 -11.70
C PRO A 227 -18.42 1.93 -11.07
N ALA A 228 -18.47 1.84 -9.73
CA ALA A 228 -17.77 0.82 -8.98
C ALA A 228 -17.98 -0.59 -9.56
N MET A 229 -16.91 -1.36 -9.72
CA MET A 229 -16.93 -2.76 -10.19
C MET A 229 -17.60 -3.01 -11.55
N SER A 230 -17.79 -1.97 -12.39
CA SER A 230 -18.55 -2.07 -13.65
C SER A 230 -17.79 -2.71 -14.80
N ILE A 231 -16.47 -2.68 -14.81
CA ILE A 231 -15.63 -3.35 -15.81
C ILE A 231 -15.00 -4.60 -15.20
N LYS A 232 -15.43 -5.74 -15.75
CA LYS A 232 -14.94 -7.07 -15.38
C LYS A 232 -14.15 -7.67 -16.54
N ARG A 233 -13.03 -8.35 -16.24
CA ARG A 233 -12.23 -9.15 -17.16
C ARG A 233 -11.89 -10.49 -16.52
N GLU A 234 -11.64 -11.50 -17.35
CA GLU A 234 -11.08 -12.78 -16.94
C GLU A 234 -9.61 -12.82 -17.38
N TYR A 235 -8.73 -13.32 -16.50
CA TYR A 235 -7.32 -13.49 -16.80
C TYR A 235 -6.76 -14.78 -16.19
N ASP A 236 -5.88 -15.46 -16.94
CA ASP A 236 -5.22 -16.69 -16.48
C ASP A 236 -3.86 -16.33 -15.84
N PHE A 237 -3.85 -16.24 -14.52
CA PHE A 237 -2.67 -15.84 -13.75
C PHE A 237 -1.72 -17.03 -13.56
N THR A 238 -0.47 -16.86 -13.97
CA THR A 238 0.58 -17.88 -13.80
C THR A 238 0.64 -18.38 -12.36
N GLN A 239 0.56 -19.71 -12.18
CA GLN A 239 0.55 -20.43 -10.89
C GLN A 239 -0.69 -20.20 -10.00
N VAL A 240 -1.68 -19.42 -10.43
CA VAL A 240 -2.95 -19.20 -9.71
C VAL A 240 -4.12 -19.76 -10.51
N GLY A 241 -4.06 -19.67 -11.85
CA GLY A 241 -5.16 -20.03 -12.77
C GLY A 241 -6.08 -18.87 -13.05
N THR A 242 -7.15 -19.17 -13.79
CA THR A 242 -8.11 -18.19 -14.27
C THR A 242 -8.92 -17.57 -13.15
N LYS A 243 -9.00 -16.24 -13.12
CA LYS A 243 -9.75 -15.44 -12.14
C LYS A 243 -10.48 -14.30 -12.81
N ASP A 244 -11.62 -13.94 -12.22
CA ASP A 244 -12.32 -12.70 -12.52
C ASP A 244 -11.60 -11.53 -11.81
N MET A 245 -11.30 -10.47 -12.55
CA MET A 245 -10.74 -9.23 -12.04
C MET A 245 -11.59 -8.04 -12.46
N TYR A 246 -11.55 -7.00 -11.64
CA TYR A 246 -12.39 -5.82 -11.80
C TYR A 246 -11.54 -4.58 -11.85
N LEU A 247 -11.86 -3.63 -12.72
CA LEU A 247 -11.18 -2.34 -12.80
C LEU A 247 -11.59 -1.46 -11.62
N LEU A 248 -10.59 -0.99 -10.89
CA LEU A 248 -10.71 -0.07 -9.77
C LEU A 248 -9.88 1.20 -10.03
N HIS A 249 -10.16 2.27 -9.28
CA HIS A 249 -9.15 3.31 -9.07
C HIS A 249 -8.06 2.74 -8.15
N HIS A 250 -6.81 3.09 -8.41
CA HIS A 250 -5.71 2.82 -7.50
C HIS A 250 -4.65 3.90 -7.63
N GLU A 251 -4.06 4.31 -6.51
CA GLU A 251 -3.27 5.54 -6.41
C GLU A 251 -1.99 5.56 -7.26
N GLU A 252 -1.38 4.42 -7.57
CA GLU A 252 -0.18 4.42 -8.41
C GLU A 252 -0.45 4.93 -9.83
N ILE A 253 -1.70 4.86 -10.32
CA ILE A 253 -2.05 5.42 -11.63
C ILE A 253 -1.76 6.92 -11.67
N GLU A 254 -1.97 7.63 -10.55
CA GLU A 254 -1.76 9.07 -10.45
C GLU A 254 -0.30 9.46 -10.67
N SER A 255 0.62 8.74 -10.03
CA SER A 255 2.06 9.00 -10.20
C SER A 255 2.55 8.54 -11.56
N LEU A 256 2.10 7.37 -12.03
CA LEU A 256 2.48 6.82 -13.34
C LEU A 256 2.02 7.70 -14.50
N ALA A 257 0.83 8.31 -14.42
CA ALA A 257 0.37 9.29 -15.42
C ALA A 257 1.27 10.53 -15.50
N LYS A 258 1.98 10.87 -14.43
CA LYS A 258 2.95 11.98 -14.39
C LYS A 258 4.35 11.56 -14.82
N THR A 259 4.79 10.37 -14.43
CA THR A 259 6.15 9.88 -14.69
C THR A 259 6.31 9.18 -16.03
N ILE A 260 5.20 8.69 -16.60
CA ILE A 260 5.12 8.08 -17.93
C ILE A 260 4.02 8.78 -18.76
N PRO A 261 4.18 10.08 -19.04
CA PRO A 261 3.13 10.88 -19.68
C PRO A 261 2.83 10.46 -21.13
N GLU A 262 3.73 9.70 -21.76
CA GLU A 262 3.53 9.09 -23.07
C GLU A 262 2.56 7.90 -23.06
N ALA A 263 2.27 7.31 -21.89
CA ALA A 263 1.34 6.19 -21.78
C ALA A 263 -0.08 6.65 -22.14
N ARG A 264 -0.62 6.07 -23.21
CA ARG A 264 -1.97 6.34 -23.68
C ARG A 264 -3.03 5.78 -22.72
N ARG A 265 -2.73 4.63 -22.02
CA ARG A 265 -3.65 4.00 -21.08
C ARG A 265 -2.92 3.37 -19.91
N ILE A 266 -3.42 3.65 -18.70
CA ILE A 266 -2.96 3.02 -17.46
C ILE A 266 -4.19 2.55 -16.69
N ARG A 267 -4.29 1.23 -16.39
CA ARG A 267 -5.42 0.61 -15.68
C ARG A 267 -4.93 -0.24 -14.52
N PHE A 268 -5.75 -0.33 -13.48
CA PHE A 268 -5.55 -1.26 -12.36
C PHE A 268 -6.73 -2.23 -12.26
N PHE A 269 -6.43 -3.50 -12.07
CA PHE A 269 -7.41 -4.56 -11.89
C PHE A 269 -7.09 -5.38 -10.65
N MET A 270 -8.12 -5.63 -9.82
CA MET A 270 -8.02 -6.50 -8.65
C MET A 270 -9.02 -7.66 -8.75
N THR A 271 -8.63 -8.83 -8.23
CA THR A 271 -9.46 -10.04 -8.28
C THR A 271 -10.35 -10.15 -7.05
N PHE A 272 -11.61 -10.54 -7.29
CA PHE A 272 -12.59 -10.84 -6.23
C PHE A 272 -13.35 -12.13 -6.52
N GLY A 273 -13.54 -12.96 -5.47
CA GLY A 273 -14.39 -14.14 -5.56
C GLY A 273 -15.88 -13.78 -5.50
N GLN A 274 -16.72 -14.57 -6.14
CA GLN A 274 -18.17 -14.33 -6.19
C GLN A 274 -18.80 -14.26 -4.79
N SER A 275 -18.38 -15.12 -3.85
CA SER A 275 -18.87 -15.09 -2.47
C SER A 275 -18.60 -13.73 -1.79
N TYR A 276 -17.40 -13.18 -1.99
CA TYR A 276 -17.06 -11.86 -1.46
C TYR A 276 -18.00 -10.77 -2.02
N LEU A 277 -18.19 -10.75 -3.33
CA LEU A 277 -19.02 -9.74 -3.99
C LEU A 277 -20.49 -9.83 -3.58
N ASP A 278 -21.03 -11.04 -3.40
CA ASP A 278 -22.43 -11.24 -2.98
C ASP A 278 -22.66 -10.73 -1.56
N HIS A 279 -21.74 -11.01 -0.64
CA HIS A 279 -21.82 -10.51 0.73
C HIS A 279 -21.63 -8.99 0.78
N MET A 280 -20.66 -8.46 0.06
CA MET A 280 -20.43 -7.01 -0.02
C MET A 280 -21.67 -6.27 -0.52
N ARG A 281 -22.29 -6.75 -1.61
CA ARG A 281 -23.52 -6.16 -2.14
C ARG A 281 -24.67 -6.21 -1.15
N CYS A 282 -24.81 -7.31 -0.40
CA CYS A 282 -25.82 -7.40 0.65
C CYS A 282 -25.60 -6.36 1.75
N LEU A 283 -24.35 -6.22 2.23
CA LEU A 283 -23.99 -5.27 3.26
C LEU A 283 -24.17 -3.81 2.81
N GLU A 284 -23.84 -3.52 1.56
CA GLU A 284 -24.08 -2.21 0.93
C GLU A 284 -25.56 -1.88 0.88
N ASN A 285 -26.40 -2.79 0.36
CA ASN A 285 -27.84 -2.61 0.22
C ASN A 285 -28.56 -2.36 1.56
N VAL A 286 -28.05 -2.88 2.67
CA VAL A 286 -28.61 -2.64 4.00
C VAL A 286 -27.92 -1.48 4.75
N GLY A 287 -27.03 -0.74 4.09
CA GLY A 287 -26.35 0.44 4.65
C GLY A 287 -25.20 0.14 5.61
N MET A 288 -24.72 -1.11 5.70
CA MET A 288 -23.63 -1.48 6.62
C MET A 288 -22.26 -0.95 6.17
N LEU A 289 -22.11 -0.49 4.93
CA LEU A 289 -20.87 0.13 4.45
C LEU A 289 -20.87 1.66 4.61
N SER A 290 -21.93 2.25 5.21
CA SER A 290 -22.00 3.69 5.44
C SER A 290 -20.96 4.17 6.45
N THR A 291 -20.31 5.30 6.12
CA THR A 291 -19.44 6.06 7.02
C THR A 291 -20.20 7.08 7.86
N THR A 292 -21.47 7.36 7.49
CA THR A 292 -22.32 8.32 8.21
C THR A 292 -22.83 7.71 9.53
N PRO A 293 -22.63 8.39 10.67
CA PRO A 293 -23.14 7.91 11.95
C PRO A 293 -24.67 7.77 11.97
N ILE A 294 -25.17 6.70 12.59
CA ILE A 294 -26.60 6.48 12.87
C ILE A 294 -26.81 6.38 14.37
N GLU A 295 -28.01 6.79 14.84
CA GLU A 295 -28.38 6.61 16.24
C GLU A 295 -28.92 5.20 16.49
N PHE A 296 -28.36 4.53 17.48
CA PHE A 296 -28.83 3.23 17.97
C PHE A 296 -28.85 3.23 19.51
N GLU A 297 -30.03 3.10 20.13
CA GLU A 297 -30.20 3.06 21.56
C GLU A 297 -29.50 4.21 22.32
N GLY A 298 -29.55 5.43 21.77
CA GLY A 298 -28.93 6.62 22.37
C GLY A 298 -27.41 6.75 22.13
N HIS A 299 -26.82 5.89 21.32
CA HIS A 299 -25.40 5.94 20.93
C HIS A 299 -25.25 6.23 19.44
N GLN A 300 -24.21 6.99 19.07
CA GLN A 300 -23.83 7.17 17.68
C GLN A 300 -22.97 5.98 17.25
N ILE A 301 -23.37 5.30 16.17
CA ILE A 301 -22.65 4.16 15.61
C ILE A 301 -22.35 4.45 14.13
N VAL A 302 -21.09 4.29 13.71
CA VAL A 302 -20.70 4.29 12.29
C VAL A 302 -20.80 2.86 11.77
N PRO A 303 -21.73 2.55 10.82
CA PRO A 303 -22.01 1.18 10.40
C PRO A 303 -20.79 0.39 9.96
N ILE A 304 -19.94 0.96 9.09
CA ILE A 304 -18.73 0.29 8.60
C ILE A 304 -17.71 0.01 9.73
N LYS A 305 -17.58 0.91 10.71
CA LYS A 305 -16.70 0.70 11.88
C LYS A 305 -17.24 -0.41 12.79
N PHE A 306 -18.57 -0.51 12.92
CA PHE A 306 -19.20 -1.61 13.62
C PHE A 306 -19.01 -2.94 12.89
N LEU A 307 -19.25 -2.98 11.56
CA LEU A 307 -19.01 -4.17 10.75
C LEU A 307 -17.55 -4.67 10.87
N LYS A 308 -16.58 -3.77 10.83
CA LYS A 308 -15.15 -4.09 11.03
C LYS A 308 -14.91 -4.87 12.33
N THR A 309 -15.64 -4.60 13.41
CA THR A 309 -15.48 -5.32 14.70
C THR A 309 -15.98 -6.75 14.66
N LEU A 310 -16.86 -7.09 13.69
CA LEU A 310 -17.44 -8.43 13.51
C LEU A 310 -16.61 -9.30 12.57
N LEU A 311 -15.82 -8.68 11.69
CA LEU A 311 -15.00 -9.40 10.70
C LEU A 311 -13.74 -9.98 11.35
N PRO A 312 -13.21 -11.10 10.82
CA PRO A 312 -11.92 -11.63 11.24
C PRO A 312 -10.80 -10.60 11.10
N ASP A 313 -9.93 -10.50 12.10
CA ASP A 313 -8.73 -9.68 11.99
C ASP A 313 -7.84 -10.23 10.85
N PRO A 314 -7.50 -9.45 9.81
CA PRO A 314 -6.63 -9.90 8.71
C PRO A 314 -5.29 -10.50 9.17
N ALA A 315 -4.73 -10.02 10.28
CA ALA A 315 -3.51 -10.57 10.87
C ALA A 315 -3.69 -12.03 11.34
N SER A 316 -4.93 -12.46 11.64
CA SER A 316 -5.24 -13.83 12.08
C SER A 316 -5.40 -14.84 10.92
N LEU A 317 -5.44 -14.38 9.68
CA LEU A 317 -5.70 -15.25 8.52
C LEU A 317 -4.50 -16.12 8.12
N GLY A 318 -3.28 -15.75 8.52
CA GLY A 318 -2.04 -16.41 8.10
C GLY A 318 -2.04 -17.93 8.19
N PRO A 319 -2.42 -18.55 9.34
CA PRO A 319 -2.32 -20.02 9.49
C PRO A 319 -3.29 -20.79 8.59
N ARG A 320 -4.32 -20.17 8.08
CA ARG A 320 -5.40 -20.83 7.33
C ARG A 320 -5.44 -20.49 5.84
N THR A 321 -4.88 -19.34 5.43
CA THR A 321 -4.90 -18.93 4.03
C THR A 321 -3.99 -19.83 3.19
N LYS A 322 -4.54 -20.43 2.14
CA LYS A 322 -3.84 -21.30 1.18
C LYS A 322 -3.97 -20.71 -0.22
N GLY A 323 -3.01 -21.00 -1.08
CA GLY A 323 -2.95 -20.48 -2.44
C GLY A 323 -1.87 -19.43 -2.58
N LYS A 324 -1.93 -18.67 -3.67
CA LYS A 324 -0.88 -17.72 -4.06
C LYS A 324 -1.47 -16.40 -4.47
N THR A 325 -0.68 -15.35 -4.32
CA THR A 325 -0.89 -14.08 -5.04
C THR A 325 -0.11 -14.09 -6.35
N ASN A 326 -0.55 -13.31 -7.32
CA ASN A 326 0.20 -12.98 -8.52
C ASN A 326 -0.07 -11.50 -8.85
N ILE A 327 0.92 -10.64 -8.64
CA ILE A 327 0.76 -9.21 -8.81
C ILE A 327 1.85 -8.70 -9.75
N GLY A 328 1.46 -7.87 -10.74
CA GLY A 328 2.43 -7.35 -11.71
C GLY A 328 1.84 -6.42 -12.75
N CYS A 329 2.67 -6.03 -13.72
CA CYS A 329 2.34 -5.04 -14.74
C CYS A 329 2.59 -5.59 -16.14
N ILE A 330 1.57 -5.55 -16.99
CA ILE A 330 1.65 -5.84 -18.43
C ILE A 330 1.86 -4.52 -19.16
N PHE A 331 2.84 -4.50 -20.04
CA PHE A 331 3.21 -3.34 -20.82
C PHE A 331 3.06 -3.61 -22.33
N THR A 332 2.60 -2.60 -23.05
CA THR A 332 2.78 -2.52 -24.50
C THR A 332 3.53 -1.24 -24.87
N GLY A 333 4.29 -1.28 -25.93
CA GLY A 333 5.06 -0.11 -26.38
C GLY A 333 6.05 -0.45 -27.47
N LYS A 334 7.16 0.28 -27.52
CA LYS A 334 8.21 0.07 -28.55
C LYS A 334 9.60 -0.04 -27.92
N LYS A 335 10.43 -0.90 -28.54
CA LYS A 335 11.87 -1.00 -28.32
C LYS A 335 12.59 -1.11 -29.67
N ASP A 336 13.58 -0.27 -29.91
CA ASP A 336 14.32 -0.21 -31.18
C ASP A 336 13.40 -0.10 -32.42
N GLY A 337 12.32 0.71 -32.28
CA GLY A 337 11.31 0.94 -33.31
C GLY A 337 10.35 -0.23 -33.57
N LYS A 338 10.42 -1.33 -32.81
CA LYS A 338 9.55 -2.50 -32.93
C LYS A 338 8.53 -2.51 -31.79
N ASP A 339 7.33 -3.01 -32.11
CA ASP A 339 6.32 -3.25 -31.09
C ASP A 339 6.80 -4.33 -30.11
N LYS A 340 6.55 -4.10 -28.83
CA LYS A 340 6.93 -4.99 -27.74
C LYS A 340 5.80 -5.13 -26.74
N THR A 341 5.60 -6.35 -26.26
CA THR A 341 4.78 -6.67 -25.09
C THR A 341 5.67 -7.27 -24.01
N TRP A 342 5.34 -7.03 -22.75
CA TRP A 342 6.15 -7.51 -21.64
C TRP A 342 5.35 -7.55 -20.35
N TYR A 343 5.57 -8.53 -19.52
CA TYR A 343 4.92 -8.68 -18.21
C TYR A 343 5.98 -8.94 -17.15
N MET A 344 6.03 -8.10 -16.13
CA MET A 344 6.81 -8.32 -14.92
C MET A 344 5.86 -8.51 -13.76
N TYR A 345 6.08 -9.58 -12.98
CA TYR A 345 5.19 -9.97 -11.90
C TYR A 345 5.93 -10.71 -10.78
N ASN A 346 5.28 -10.82 -9.63
CA ASN A 346 5.70 -11.67 -8.52
C ASN A 346 4.62 -12.70 -8.21
N VAL A 347 5.02 -13.89 -7.81
CA VAL A 347 4.14 -14.93 -7.25
C VAL A 347 4.55 -15.21 -5.83
N CYS A 348 3.61 -15.09 -4.89
CA CYS A 348 3.86 -15.27 -3.46
C CYS A 348 2.92 -16.33 -2.87
N ASP A 349 3.47 -17.34 -2.19
CA ASP A 349 2.70 -18.42 -1.57
C ASP A 349 2.34 -18.08 -0.12
N HIS A 350 1.03 -18.04 0.21
CA HIS A 350 0.55 -17.67 1.55
C HIS A 350 1.13 -18.55 2.67
N GLN A 351 1.29 -19.84 2.44
CA GLN A 351 1.80 -20.77 3.46
C GLN A 351 3.32 -20.66 3.64
N GLU A 352 4.06 -20.30 2.59
CA GLU A 352 5.49 -19.98 2.71
C GLU A 352 5.71 -18.73 3.51
N CYS A 353 4.96 -17.67 3.23
CA CYS A 353 4.97 -16.45 4.03
C CYS A 353 4.64 -16.72 5.49
N TYR A 354 3.62 -17.54 5.74
CA TYR A 354 3.25 -17.89 7.10
C TYR A 354 4.36 -18.67 7.83
N ARG A 355 5.04 -19.60 7.15
CA ARG A 355 6.18 -20.33 7.74
C ARG A 355 7.34 -19.40 8.08
N GLU A 356 7.60 -18.40 7.25
CA GLU A 356 8.72 -17.48 7.45
C GLU A 356 8.44 -16.45 8.55
N VAL A 357 7.34 -15.72 8.45
CA VAL A 357 7.06 -14.56 9.31
C VAL A 357 5.77 -14.66 10.12
N GLY A 358 4.99 -15.74 9.97
CA GLY A 358 3.73 -15.94 10.66
C GLY A 358 2.61 -15.02 10.18
N SER A 359 2.66 -14.57 8.93
CA SER A 359 1.68 -13.69 8.30
C SER A 359 1.26 -14.23 6.94
N GLN A 360 0.10 -13.85 6.44
CA GLN A 360 -0.38 -14.21 5.11
C GLN A 360 0.34 -13.42 3.99
N GLY A 361 0.18 -13.89 2.75
CA GLY A 361 0.81 -13.32 1.57
C GLY A 361 0.55 -11.84 1.34
N VAL A 362 -0.68 -11.35 1.53
CA VAL A 362 -1.01 -9.91 1.32
C VAL A 362 -0.26 -9.00 2.29
N SER A 363 -0.16 -9.39 3.57
CA SER A 363 0.69 -8.64 4.52
C SER A 363 2.18 -8.76 4.18
N TYR A 364 2.59 -9.89 3.59
CA TYR A 364 3.98 -10.15 3.19
C TYR A 364 4.37 -9.30 1.98
N THR A 365 3.53 -9.29 0.94
CA THR A 365 3.78 -8.50 -0.28
C THR A 365 3.85 -7.00 -0.02
N THR A 366 3.18 -6.48 1.02
CA THR A 366 3.29 -5.08 1.44
C THR A 366 4.47 -4.83 2.41
N GLY A 367 4.67 -5.74 3.37
CA GLY A 367 5.67 -5.53 4.43
C GLY A 367 7.13 -5.70 3.98
N VAL A 368 7.39 -6.57 2.99
CA VAL A 368 8.75 -6.75 2.41
C VAL A 368 9.19 -5.47 1.67
N PRO A 369 8.39 -4.89 0.77
CA PRO A 369 8.76 -3.63 0.11
C PRO A 369 8.95 -2.47 1.08
N ALA A 370 8.13 -2.38 2.13
CA ALA A 370 8.31 -1.36 3.18
C ALA A 370 9.71 -1.45 3.81
N MET A 371 10.18 -2.64 4.13
CA MET A 371 11.55 -2.85 4.61
C MET A 371 12.58 -2.50 3.54
N CYS A 372 12.37 -2.92 2.28
CA CYS A 372 13.30 -2.62 1.18
C CYS A 372 13.40 -1.12 0.91
N GLY A 373 12.29 -0.38 0.92
CA GLY A 373 12.28 1.09 0.80
C GLY A 373 13.04 1.77 1.94
N ALA A 374 12.79 1.35 3.18
CA ALA A 374 13.56 1.83 4.33
C ALA A 374 15.06 1.52 4.18
N LEU A 375 15.42 0.34 3.68
CA LEU A 375 16.80 -0.04 3.40
C LEU A 375 17.44 0.90 2.34
N MET A 376 16.69 1.23 1.27
CA MET A 376 17.17 2.18 0.24
C MET A 376 17.43 3.56 0.84
N MET A 377 16.51 4.07 1.66
CA MET A 377 16.66 5.39 2.31
C MET A 377 17.83 5.39 3.29
N LEU A 378 17.92 4.41 4.18
CA LEU A 378 18.93 4.35 5.24
C LEU A 378 20.35 4.04 4.73
N THR A 379 20.48 3.41 3.56
CA THR A 379 21.78 3.16 2.91
C THR A 379 22.18 4.24 1.92
N GLY A 380 21.37 5.29 1.75
CA GLY A 380 21.62 6.41 0.85
C GLY A 380 21.45 6.10 -0.64
N LYS A 381 20.88 4.94 -0.99
CA LYS A 381 20.55 4.60 -2.38
C LYS A 381 19.40 5.44 -2.90
N TRP A 382 18.42 5.73 -2.01
CA TRP A 382 17.37 6.69 -2.24
C TRP A 382 17.53 7.84 -1.22
N GLN A 383 18.11 8.94 -1.66
CA GLN A 383 18.32 10.12 -0.82
C GLN A 383 18.10 11.38 -1.65
N LYS A 384 16.92 11.96 -1.55
CA LYS A 384 16.51 13.11 -2.34
C LYS A 384 15.50 13.93 -1.53
N PRO A 385 15.82 15.20 -1.14
CA PRO A 385 14.86 16.04 -0.43
C PRO A 385 13.57 16.25 -1.23
N GLY A 386 12.42 16.14 -0.57
CA GLY A 386 11.09 16.29 -1.15
C GLY A 386 10.18 15.12 -0.84
N VAL A 387 9.09 14.99 -1.58
CA VAL A 387 8.09 13.92 -1.48
C VAL A 387 8.07 13.16 -2.80
N TYR A 388 8.25 11.87 -2.76
CA TYR A 388 8.42 11.00 -3.94
C TYR A 388 7.66 9.70 -3.79
N THR A 389 7.11 9.23 -4.91
CA THR A 389 6.63 7.88 -5.11
C THR A 389 7.74 6.99 -5.67
N VAL A 390 7.58 5.68 -5.63
CA VAL A 390 8.64 4.72 -5.97
C VAL A 390 9.07 4.81 -7.44
N ASP A 391 8.15 5.14 -8.36
CA ASP A 391 8.41 5.31 -9.79
C ASP A 391 9.30 6.52 -10.14
N GLU A 392 9.49 7.46 -9.21
CA GLU A 392 10.39 8.62 -9.37
C GLU A 392 11.85 8.32 -8.97
N LEU A 393 12.15 7.09 -8.50
CA LEU A 393 13.43 6.67 -7.94
C LEU A 393 14.08 5.56 -8.78
N ASP A 394 15.36 5.27 -8.51
CA ASP A 394 16.05 4.19 -9.22
C ASP A 394 15.48 2.81 -8.81
N PRO A 395 14.85 2.08 -9.76
CA PRO A 395 14.22 0.80 -9.45
C PRO A 395 15.22 -0.34 -9.19
N ASP A 396 16.42 -0.29 -9.78
CA ASP A 396 17.32 -1.44 -9.80
C ASP A 396 17.70 -1.94 -8.41
N PRO A 397 18.24 -1.09 -7.50
CA PRO A 397 18.65 -1.57 -6.19
C PRO A 397 17.47 -2.00 -5.31
N PHE A 398 16.28 -1.46 -5.55
CA PHE A 398 15.07 -1.84 -4.83
C PHE A 398 14.56 -3.20 -5.28
N LEU A 399 14.50 -3.45 -6.60
CA LEU A 399 14.09 -4.74 -7.15
C LEU A 399 15.08 -5.85 -6.79
N ASP A 400 16.39 -5.57 -6.78
CA ASP A 400 17.41 -6.52 -6.33
C ASP A 400 17.24 -6.86 -4.84
N ALA A 401 16.87 -5.89 -4.01
CA ALA A 401 16.54 -6.13 -2.61
C ALA A 401 15.27 -6.98 -2.45
N LEU A 402 14.23 -6.72 -3.24
CA LEU A 402 13.01 -7.54 -3.23
C LEU A 402 13.29 -9.00 -3.59
N ASP A 403 14.08 -9.24 -4.65
CA ASP A 403 14.50 -10.58 -5.04
C ASP A 403 15.24 -11.30 -3.90
N MET A 404 16.11 -10.58 -3.20
CA MET A 404 16.90 -11.13 -2.08
C MET A 404 16.05 -11.42 -0.84
N TYR A 405 15.06 -10.57 -0.56
CA TYR A 405 14.30 -10.64 0.70
C TYR A 405 12.92 -11.30 0.58
N GLY A 406 12.64 -11.99 -0.54
CA GLY A 406 11.53 -12.93 -0.62
C GLY A 406 10.41 -12.58 -1.59
N LEU A 407 10.59 -11.56 -2.42
CA LEU A 407 9.67 -11.22 -3.50
C LEU A 407 10.39 -11.20 -4.87
N PRO A 408 10.88 -12.36 -5.34
CA PRO A 408 11.58 -12.43 -6.61
C PRO A 408 10.65 -12.07 -7.77
N ARG A 409 11.14 -11.20 -8.65
CA ARG A 409 10.44 -10.86 -9.89
C ARG A 409 10.49 -12.00 -10.91
N ALA A 410 9.42 -12.16 -11.68
CA ALA A 410 9.33 -13.04 -12.83
C ALA A 410 8.98 -12.21 -14.09
N ILE A 411 9.35 -12.71 -15.24
CA ILE A 411 9.19 -12.01 -16.53
C ILE A 411 8.56 -12.95 -17.55
N ASP A 412 7.56 -12.46 -18.29
CA ASP A 412 7.03 -13.06 -19.50
C ASP A 412 7.18 -12.07 -20.67
N GLY A 413 7.92 -12.47 -21.69
CA GLY A 413 8.17 -11.65 -22.89
C GLY A 413 7.03 -11.67 -23.91
N ASN A 414 6.00 -12.51 -23.74
CA ASN A 414 4.87 -12.66 -24.64
C ASN A 414 3.54 -12.85 -23.89
N PRO A 415 3.18 -11.94 -22.99
CA PRO A 415 1.97 -12.09 -22.17
C PRO A 415 0.68 -12.04 -23.02
N VAL A 416 -0.35 -12.68 -22.53
CA VAL A 416 -1.72 -12.42 -23.01
C VAL A 416 -2.11 -11.02 -22.53
N LEU A 417 -2.58 -10.19 -23.47
CA LEU A 417 -2.99 -8.82 -23.14
C LEU A 417 -4.41 -8.80 -22.56
N VAL A 418 -4.67 -7.85 -21.68
CA VAL A 418 -5.99 -7.59 -21.12
C VAL A 418 -6.83 -6.87 -22.19
N PRO A 419 -7.99 -7.42 -22.60
CA PRO A 419 -8.86 -6.83 -23.61
C PRO A 419 -9.51 -5.51 -23.18
#